data_5a676e034c945c1960ad06904af30d94
#
_entry.id   5a676e034c945c1960ad06904af30d94
#
_cell.length_a   1.000
_cell.length_b   1.000
_cell.length_c   1.000
_cell.angle_alpha   90.00
_cell.angle_beta   90.00
_cell.angle_gamma   90.00
#
_symmetry.space_group_name_H-M   'P 1'
#
loop_
_entity.id
_entity.type
_entity.pdbx_description
1 polymer ?
#
loop_
_entity_poly.entity_id
_entity_poly.type
_entity_poly.pdbx_seq_one_letter_code
_entity_poly.pdbx_strand_id
1 'polypeptide(L)'
;SLIRPMAKTVEWLRRLRVGEVTEGALPKEDLFGPLAREVTHMAKSLVAAKAAAEEEARLRHAGESHWTAERLKEHVRSVLQDRTLVIVANREPYMHVREGRQIRWVMPASGLVPAVEPILRACGGTWIAHGSGDADRDTADSHGKLKVPPDTPSYILKRVWLTKEEEDGYYYCFANEGLWPLCHIAHTRPVFKAEAWAEYQRVNAKFAAAVLEELEGTENPCVLIQDYHFALLPRLIKARRPDAKVALFWHIPWPNPEAFSICPQKREILEGLLSTDLLGFHTRHHC
;
A
#
# COMPACT_ATOMS: atom_id res chain seq x y z
N SER A 1 -1.89 -63.00 4.84
CA SER A 1 -2.28 -62.40 3.55
C SER A 1 -2.24 -60.89 3.68
N LEU A 2 -1.30 -60.22 3.04
CA LEU A 2 -1.03 -58.76 3.05
C LEU A 2 -2.14 -57.95 2.33
N ILE A 3 -3.02 -58.62 1.58
CA ILE A 3 -4.01 -57.94 0.72
C ILE A 3 -5.17 -57.30 1.53
N ARG A 4 -5.59 -57.91 2.64
CA ARG A 4 -6.70 -57.40 3.47
C ARG A 4 -6.39 -56.09 4.21
N PRO A 5 -5.18 -55.92 4.82
CA PRO A 5 -4.81 -54.65 5.44
C PRO A 5 -4.71 -53.51 4.42
N MET A 6 -4.10 -53.77 3.25
CA MET A 6 -3.99 -52.75 2.18
C MET A 6 -5.37 -52.28 1.69
N ALA A 7 -6.30 -53.17 1.49
CA ALA A 7 -7.65 -52.83 1.03
C ALA A 7 -8.38 -51.92 2.06
N LYS A 8 -8.22 -52.19 3.35
CA LYS A 8 -8.80 -51.38 4.42
C LYS A 8 -8.17 -49.96 4.48
N THR A 9 -6.86 -49.87 4.29
CA THR A 9 -6.15 -48.56 4.25
C THR A 9 -6.57 -47.75 3.04
N VAL A 10 -6.72 -48.34 1.86
CA VAL A 10 -7.17 -47.67 0.63
C VAL A 10 -8.63 -47.20 0.78
N GLU A 11 -9.51 -48.04 1.35
CA GLU A 11 -10.92 -47.65 1.58
C GLU A 11 -11.03 -46.53 2.59
N TRP A 12 -10.23 -46.55 3.67
CA TRP A 12 -10.15 -45.45 4.63
C TRP A 12 -9.66 -44.15 3.99
N LEU A 13 -8.61 -44.19 3.13
CA LEU A 13 -8.12 -43.05 2.36
C LEU A 13 -9.18 -42.47 1.38
N ARG A 14 -9.98 -43.35 0.74
CA ARG A 14 -11.09 -42.90 -0.10
C ARG A 14 -12.13 -42.12 0.69
N ARG A 15 -12.54 -42.64 1.86
CA ARG A 15 -13.51 -42.00 2.74
C ARG A 15 -12.97 -40.67 3.33
N LEU A 16 -11.71 -40.63 3.66
CA LEU A 16 -11.05 -39.42 4.11
C LEU A 16 -11.06 -38.30 3.01
N ARG A 17 -10.86 -38.70 1.76
CA ARG A 17 -10.89 -37.77 0.61
C ARG A 17 -12.28 -37.15 0.39
N VAL A 18 -13.33 -37.87 0.72
CA VAL A 18 -14.73 -37.42 0.56
C VAL A 18 -15.26 -36.72 1.81
N GLY A 19 -14.45 -36.61 2.88
CA GLY A 19 -14.88 -35.94 4.12
C GLY A 19 -15.77 -36.75 5.04
N GLU A 20 -15.90 -38.08 4.82
CA GLU A 20 -16.80 -38.98 5.56
C GLU A 20 -16.20 -39.60 6.83
N VAL A 21 -14.97 -39.28 7.21
CA VAL A 21 -14.33 -39.95 8.38
C VAL A 21 -13.92 -38.91 9.42
N THR A 22 -14.52 -39.08 10.60
CA THR A 22 -14.08 -38.45 11.86
C THR A 22 -13.01 -39.27 12.57
N GLU A 23 -12.27 -38.67 13.46
CA GLU A 23 -10.98 -39.07 14.11
C GLU A 23 -10.90 -40.46 14.81
N GLY A 24 -11.81 -41.36 14.64
CA GLY A 24 -11.87 -42.58 15.48
C GLY A 24 -11.45 -43.91 14.85
N ALA A 25 -11.21 -44.02 13.57
CA ALA A 25 -11.17 -45.30 12.86
C ALA A 25 -9.81 -45.63 12.19
N LEU A 26 -8.70 -45.48 12.90
CA LEU A 26 -7.40 -45.98 12.43
C LEU A 26 -7.35 -47.51 12.64
N PRO A 27 -6.92 -48.29 11.62
CA PRO A 27 -6.62 -49.72 11.82
C PRO A 27 -5.45 -49.86 12.80
N LYS A 28 -5.69 -50.56 13.90
CA LYS A 28 -4.65 -50.85 14.90
C LYS A 28 -3.65 -51.83 14.30
N GLU A 29 -2.38 -51.49 14.45
CA GLU A 29 -1.14 -52.28 14.32
C GLU A 29 -1.08 -53.37 13.24
N ASP A 30 -0.45 -52.99 12.13
CA ASP A 30 0.13 -53.92 11.14
C ASP A 30 1.42 -53.34 10.53
N LEU A 31 2.12 -54.15 9.75
CA LEU A 31 3.43 -53.89 9.10
C LEU A 31 3.55 -52.48 8.42
N PHE A 32 2.42 -51.82 8.17
CA PHE A 32 2.31 -50.49 7.59
C PHE A 32 2.08 -49.37 8.61
N GLY A 33 2.20 -49.64 9.89
CA GLY A 33 1.97 -48.64 10.97
C GLY A 33 2.70 -47.30 10.79
N PRO A 34 3.99 -47.28 10.38
CA PRO A 34 4.70 -46.04 10.10
C PRO A 34 4.10 -45.26 8.93
N LEU A 35 3.75 -45.89 7.82
CA LEU A 35 3.14 -45.26 6.64
C LEU A 35 1.72 -44.76 6.96
N ALA A 36 0.93 -45.51 7.70
CA ALA A 36 -0.40 -45.12 8.13
C ALA A 36 -0.36 -43.89 9.05
N ARG A 37 0.62 -43.78 9.93
CA ARG A 37 0.83 -42.60 10.78
C ARG A 37 1.21 -41.36 9.94
N GLU A 38 2.10 -41.50 8.98
CA GLU A 38 2.53 -40.42 8.12
C GLU A 38 1.36 -39.90 7.23
N VAL A 39 0.62 -40.79 6.62
CA VAL A 39 -0.59 -40.45 5.84
C VAL A 39 -1.65 -39.78 6.72
N THR A 40 -1.81 -40.22 7.96
CA THR A 40 -2.72 -39.58 8.92
C THR A 40 -2.25 -38.18 9.28
N HIS A 41 -0.95 -38.00 9.50
CA HIS A 41 -0.39 -36.70 9.80
C HIS A 41 -0.58 -35.74 8.61
N MET A 42 -0.32 -36.19 7.38
CA MET A 42 -0.57 -35.41 6.17
C MET A 42 -2.04 -35.06 5.99
N ALA A 43 -2.94 -36.02 6.25
CA ALA A 43 -4.38 -35.80 6.17
C ALA A 43 -4.87 -34.77 7.20
N LYS A 44 -4.39 -34.87 8.45
CA LYS A 44 -4.69 -33.88 9.50
C LYS A 44 -4.18 -32.49 9.13
N SER A 45 -2.96 -32.40 8.61
CA SER A 45 -2.39 -31.16 8.14
C SER A 45 -3.18 -30.54 6.98
N LEU A 46 -3.63 -31.36 6.03
CA LEU A 46 -4.45 -30.92 4.90
C LEU A 46 -5.83 -30.43 5.35
N VAL A 47 -6.48 -31.15 6.27
CA VAL A 47 -7.79 -30.75 6.83
C VAL A 47 -7.65 -29.43 7.61
N ALA A 48 -6.60 -29.30 8.42
CA ALA A 48 -6.34 -28.06 9.15
C ALA A 48 -6.04 -26.87 8.20
N ALA A 49 -5.25 -27.09 7.15
CA ALA A 49 -4.98 -26.08 6.13
C ALA A 49 -6.24 -25.68 5.36
N LYS A 50 -7.10 -26.64 5.01
CA LYS A 50 -8.39 -26.38 4.37
C LYS A 50 -9.32 -25.58 5.27
N ALA A 51 -9.47 -25.97 6.54
CA ALA A 51 -10.29 -25.24 7.50
C ALA A 51 -9.78 -23.80 7.74
N ALA A 52 -8.45 -23.61 7.81
CA ALA A 52 -7.86 -22.29 7.92
C ALA A 52 -8.12 -21.43 6.67
N ALA A 53 -8.04 -22.03 5.48
CA ALA A 53 -8.33 -21.35 4.22
C ALA A 53 -9.83 -20.99 4.09
N GLU A 54 -10.73 -21.87 4.51
CA GLU A 54 -12.18 -21.61 4.54
C GLU A 54 -12.55 -20.52 5.54
N GLU A 55 -11.92 -20.51 6.72
CA GLU A 55 -12.11 -19.45 7.72
C GLU A 55 -11.53 -18.12 7.23
N GLU A 56 -10.37 -18.12 6.59
CA GLU A 56 -9.80 -16.92 5.97
C GLU A 56 -10.71 -16.40 4.84
N ALA A 57 -11.25 -17.28 4.00
CA ALA A 57 -12.21 -16.90 2.96
C ALA A 57 -13.51 -16.36 3.57
N ARG A 58 -14.02 -16.96 4.64
CA ARG A 58 -15.20 -16.49 5.38
C ARG A 58 -14.97 -15.11 6.00
N LEU A 59 -13.78 -14.89 6.59
CA LEU A 59 -13.40 -13.59 7.15
C LEU A 59 -13.24 -12.52 6.06
N ARG A 60 -12.69 -12.88 4.89
CA ARG A 60 -12.64 -11.98 3.73
C ARG A 60 -14.05 -11.63 3.25
N HIS A 61 -14.92 -12.59 3.02
CA HIS A 61 -16.31 -12.34 2.61
C HIS A 61 -17.11 -11.57 3.66
N ALA A 62 -16.91 -11.85 4.94
CA ALA A 62 -17.53 -11.09 6.03
C ALA A 62 -17.00 -9.64 6.06
N GLY A 63 -15.69 -9.43 5.77
CA GLY A 63 -15.08 -8.11 5.64
C GLY A 63 -15.64 -7.33 4.44
N GLU A 64 -15.74 -7.96 3.27
CA GLU A 64 -16.30 -7.34 2.06
C GLU A 64 -17.78 -6.98 2.18
N SER A 65 -18.58 -7.82 2.88
CA SER A 65 -20.01 -7.55 3.07
C SER A 65 -20.35 -6.50 4.12
N HIS A 66 -19.37 -6.06 4.93
CA HIS A 66 -19.60 -5.14 6.04
C HIS A 66 -19.19 -3.69 5.78
N TRP A 67 -18.39 -3.42 4.75
CA TRP A 67 -17.94 -2.08 4.42
C TRP A 67 -18.76 -1.49 3.27
N THR A 68 -19.76 -0.68 3.60
CA THR A 68 -20.44 0.20 2.66
C THR A 68 -19.77 1.58 2.70
N ALA A 69 -20.08 2.43 1.71
CA ALA A 69 -19.57 3.81 1.67
C ALA A 69 -20.01 4.60 2.93
N GLU A 70 -21.23 4.35 3.43
CA GLU A 70 -21.76 4.98 4.65
C GLU A 70 -21.00 4.53 5.89
N ARG A 71 -20.76 3.22 6.05
CA ARG A 71 -19.97 2.68 7.17
C ARG A 71 -18.53 3.15 7.14
N LEU A 72 -17.90 3.21 5.96
CA LEU A 72 -16.56 3.77 5.80
C LEU A 72 -16.55 5.23 6.27
N LYS A 73 -17.55 6.01 5.84
CA LYS A 73 -17.69 7.42 6.22
C LYS A 73 -17.85 7.61 7.73
N GLU A 74 -18.72 6.83 8.36
CA GLU A 74 -18.92 6.85 9.81
C GLU A 74 -17.65 6.46 10.57
N HIS A 75 -16.99 5.39 10.14
CA HIS A 75 -15.75 4.92 10.76
C HIS A 75 -14.63 5.95 10.61
N VAL A 76 -14.40 6.46 9.42
CA VAL A 76 -13.35 7.47 9.18
C VAL A 76 -13.63 8.73 9.99
N ARG A 77 -14.88 9.20 10.05
CA ARG A 77 -15.27 10.36 10.90
C ARG A 77 -15.01 10.08 12.37
N SER A 78 -15.34 8.89 12.87
CA SER A 78 -15.11 8.52 14.27
C SER A 78 -13.61 8.50 14.63
N VAL A 79 -12.76 8.06 13.69
CA VAL A 79 -11.30 7.99 13.87
C VAL A 79 -10.66 9.37 13.71
N LEU A 80 -11.05 10.11 12.68
CA LEU A 80 -10.47 11.43 12.39
C LEU A 80 -10.99 12.52 13.34
N GLN A 81 -12.19 12.36 13.94
CA GLN A 81 -12.76 13.32 14.88
C GLN A 81 -12.75 14.76 14.33
N ASP A 82 -13.24 14.95 13.10
CA ASP A 82 -13.26 16.22 12.35
C ASP A 82 -11.87 16.80 11.98
N ARG A 83 -10.80 16.02 12.14
CA ARG A 83 -9.46 16.43 11.71
C ARG A 83 -9.40 16.51 10.19
N THR A 84 -8.68 17.51 9.70
CA THR A 84 -8.38 17.63 8.28
C THR A 84 -7.52 16.45 7.81
N LEU A 85 -7.94 15.78 6.74
CA LEU A 85 -7.18 14.71 6.09
C LEU A 85 -6.49 15.23 4.84
N VAL A 86 -5.17 15.04 4.78
CA VAL A 86 -4.36 15.28 3.59
C VAL A 86 -3.71 13.98 3.17
N ILE A 87 -3.94 13.58 1.91
CA ILE A 87 -3.27 12.42 1.30
C ILE A 87 -2.21 12.93 0.34
N VAL A 88 -1.02 12.36 0.41
CA VAL A 88 0.10 12.70 -0.48
C VAL A 88 0.51 11.46 -1.27
N ALA A 89 0.49 11.57 -2.59
CA ALA A 89 0.90 10.51 -3.50
C ALA A 89 1.60 11.12 -4.73
N ASN A 90 2.50 10.36 -5.36
CA ASN A 90 3.09 10.85 -6.61
C ASN A 90 2.05 10.93 -7.73
N ARG A 91 1.14 9.95 -7.80
CA ARG A 91 0.12 9.82 -8.83
C ARG A 91 -1.15 10.59 -8.45
N GLU A 92 -1.63 11.44 -9.35
CA GLU A 92 -2.93 12.09 -9.23
C GLU A 92 -4.08 11.14 -9.61
N PRO A 93 -5.27 11.30 -9.01
CA PRO A 93 -6.44 10.49 -9.35
C PRO A 93 -7.10 10.89 -10.68
N TYR A 94 -7.00 12.15 -11.06
CA TYR A 94 -7.59 12.72 -12.29
C TYR A 94 -6.55 13.57 -13.00
N MET A 95 -6.11 13.11 -14.16
CA MET A 95 -5.17 13.80 -15.04
C MET A 95 -5.94 14.43 -16.20
N HIS A 96 -5.64 15.67 -16.55
CA HIS A 96 -6.26 16.35 -17.68
C HIS A 96 -5.30 16.37 -18.88
N VAL A 97 -5.83 15.94 -20.01
CA VAL A 97 -5.08 15.82 -21.27
C VAL A 97 -5.79 16.54 -22.40
N ARG A 98 -5.01 17.05 -23.36
CA ARG A 98 -5.53 17.69 -24.56
C ARG A 98 -5.83 16.65 -25.64
N GLU A 99 -7.07 16.64 -26.12
CA GLU A 99 -7.49 15.94 -27.33
C GLU A 99 -7.92 16.97 -28.38
N GLY A 100 -7.01 17.37 -29.23
CA GLY A 100 -7.24 18.45 -30.18
C GLY A 100 -7.51 19.79 -29.49
N ARG A 101 -8.75 20.31 -29.59
CA ARG A 101 -9.18 21.57 -28.93
C ARG A 101 -9.89 21.35 -27.59
N GLN A 102 -10.13 20.10 -27.21
CA GLN A 102 -10.87 19.78 -25.99
C GLN A 102 -9.91 19.31 -24.91
N ILE A 103 -10.28 19.56 -23.67
CA ILE A 103 -9.61 19.01 -22.49
C ILE A 103 -10.48 17.87 -21.97
N ARG A 104 -9.88 16.70 -21.78
CA ARG A 104 -10.52 15.54 -21.15
C ARG A 104 -9.78 15.16 -19.88
N TRP A 105 -10.52 14.64 -18.93
CA TRP A 105 -9.90 13.99 -17.78
C TRP A 105 -9.79 12.48 -18.01
N VAL A 106 -8.73 11.89 -17.51
CA VAL A 106 -8.47 10.46 -17.52
C VAL A 106 -8.01 10.02 -16.13
N MET A 107 -8.41 8.81 -15.74
CA MET A 107 -7.85 8.19 -14.54
C MET A 107 -6.58 7.44 -14.92
N PRO A 108 -5.39 7.84 -14.42
CA PRO A 108 -4.18 7.09 -14.68
C PRO A 108 -4.29 5.67 -14.12
N ALA A 109 -3.77 4.68 -14.85
CA ALA A 109 -3.72 3.31 -14.36
C ALA A 109 -2.90 3.25 -13.06
N SER A 110 -3.56 2.91 -11.96
CA SER A 110 -2.96 2.85 -10.63
C SER A 110 -3.79 1.97 -9.70
N GLY A 111 -3.14 1.10 -8.94
CA GLY A 111 -3.78 0.37 -7.84
C GLY A 111 -4.04 1.25 -6.61
N LEU A 112 -3.31 2.36 -6.48
CA LEU A 112 -3.41 3.27 -5.34
C LEU A 112 -4.72 4.06 -5.33
N VAL A 113 -5.11 4.63 -6.48
CA VAL A 113 -6.30 5.49 -6.59
C VAL A 113 -7.57 4.76 -6.12
N PRO A 114 -7.94 3.57 -6.65
CA PRO A 114 -9.13 2.88 -6.19
C PRO A 114 -9.05 2.41 -4.73
N ALA A 115 -7.85 2.25 -4.16
CA ALA A 115 -7.68 1.86 -2.77
C ALA A 115 -7.88 3.03 -1.78
N VAL A 116 -7.48 4.24 -2.15
CA VAL A 116 -7.40 5.39 -1.24
C VAL A 116 -8.49 6.44 -1.50
N GLU A 117 -8.90 6.64 -2.75
CA GLU A 117 -9.91 7.63 -3.12
C GLU A 117 -11.25 7.48 -2.36
N PRO A 118 -11.77 6.25 -2.10
CA PRO A 118 -13.01 6.09 -1.35
C PRO A 118 -13.00 6.78 0.02
N ILE A 119 -11.84 6.90 0.67
CA ILE A 119 -11.69 7.58 1.95
C ILE A 119 -11.98 9.09 1.78
N LEU A 120 -11.34 9.74 0.79
CA LEU A 120 -11.58 11.17 0.53
C LEU A 120 -12.97 11.45 -0.01
N ARG A 121 -13.54 10.55 -0.81
CA ARG A 121 -14.94 10.68 -1.23
C ARG A 121 -15.90 10.61 -0.04
N ALA A 122 -15.56 9.84 0.99
CA ALA A 122 -16.38 9.66 2.17
C ALA A 122 -16.29 10.83 3.17
N CYS A 123 -15.09 11.38 3.41
CA CYS A 123 -14.86 12.36 4.47
C CYS A 123 -14.43 13.75 3.97
N GLY A 124 -14.14 13.92 2.69
CA GLY A 124 -13.51 15.12 2.17
C GLY A 124 -12.02 15.18 2.48
N GLY A 125 -11.40 16.34 2.27
CA GLY A 125 -9.98 16.56 2.47
C GLY A 125 -9.25 16.93 1.20
N THR A 126 -7.91 16.79 1.20
CA THR A 126 -7.07 17.17 0.06
C THR A 126 -6.19 16.00 -0.38
N TRP A 127 -6.16 15.73 -1.68
CA TRP A 127 -5.17 14.85 -2.31
C TRP A 127 -4.08 15.72 -2.96
N ILE A 128 -2.85 15.59 -2.51
CA ILE A 128 -1.69 16.31 -3.07
C ILE A 128 -0.91 15.35 -3.98
N ALA A 129 -0.69 15.74 -5.23
CA ALA A 129 -0.02 14.91 -6.22
C ALA A 129 0.76 15.74 -7.25
N HIS A 130 1.66 15.09 -8.00
CA HIS A 130 2.30 15.67 -9.17
C HIS A 130 1.26 15.84 -10.29
N GLY A 131 1.12 17.06 -10.80
CA GLY A 131 0.33 17.35 -12.00
C GLY A 131 1.14 17.02 -13.24
N SER A 132 0.84 15.87 -13.86
CA SER A 132 1.60 15.31 -14.99
C SER A 132 0.88 15.42 -16.34
N GLY A 133 -0.38 15.79 -16.36
CA GLY A 133 -1.16 15.98 -17.57
C GLY A 133 -0.82 17.30 -18.28
N ASP A 134 -0.82 17.27 -19.60
CA ASP A 134 -0.47 18.43 -20.45
C ASP A 134 -1.50 19.58 -20.37
N ALA A 135 -2.70 19.30 -19.84
CA ALA A 135 -3.76 20.29 -19.58
C ALA A 135 -4.04 20.51 -18.09
N ASP A 136 -3.24 19.95 -17.18
CA ASP A 136 -3.46 20.06 -15.75
C ASP A 136 -3.38 21.50 -15.25
N ARG A 137 -2.44 22.29 -15.80
CA ARG A 137 -2.28 23.71 -15.44
C ARG A 137 -3.47 24.55 -15.83
N ASP A 138 -4.15 24.21 -16.92
CA ASP A 138 -5.29 24.97 -17.43
C ASP A 138 -6.59 24.70 -16.67
N THR A 139 -6.63 23.59 -15.93
CA THR A 139 -7.81 23.12 -15.18
C THR A 139 -7.73 23.38 -13.69
N ALA A 140 -6.58 23.79 -13.19
CA ALA A 140 -6.35 24.14 -11.79
C ALA A 140 -6.45 25.66 -11.57
N ASP A 141 -6.78 26.06 -10.34
CA ASP A 141 -6.73 27.46 -9.93
C ASP A 141 -5.28 27.96 -9.74
N SER A 142 -5.12 29.21 -9.31
CA SER A 142 -3.80 29.81 -9.05
C SER A 142 -2.96 29.12 -7.97
N HIS A 143 -3.61 28.33 -7.11
CA HIS A 143 -2.98 27.51 -6.07
C HIS A 143 -2.78 26.05 -6.48
N GLY A 144 -3.03 25.71 -7.74
CA GLY A 144 -2.93 24.34 -8.25
C GLY A 144 -4.08 23.43 -7.80
N LYS A 145 -5.20 24.00 -7.34
CA LYS A 145 -6.33 23.24 -6.77
C LYS A 145 -7.48 23.09 -7.78
N LEU A 146 -8.17 21.97 -7.67
CA LEU A 146 -9.45 21.75 -8.31
C LEU A 146 -10.33 20.81 -7.49
N LYS A 147 -11.63 20.93 -7.65
CA LYS A 147 -12.60 20.03 -7.00
C LYS A 147 -12.76 18.76 -7.83
N VAL A 148 -12.68 17.61 -7.18
CA VAL A 148 -12.80 16.30 -7.80
C VAL A 148 -13.71 15.37 -6.96
N PRO A 149 -14.28 14.29 -7.53
CA PRO A 149 -14.28 13.89 -8.95
C PRO A 149 -14.94 14.94 -9.86
N PRO A 150 -14.60 15.01 -11.16
CA PRO A 150 -15.19 16.03 -12.06
C PRO A 150 -16.70 15.99 -12.11
N ASP A 151 -17.31 14.80 -12.08
CA ASP A 151 -18.76 14.63 -12.18
C ASP A 151 -19.49 14.87 -10.84
N THR A 152 -18.87 14.54 -9.72
CA THR A 152 -19.47 14.63 -8.37
C THR A 152 -18.44 15.10 -7.35
N PRO A 153 -18.08 16.39 -7.36
CA PRO A 153 -17.01 16.92 -6.51
C PRO A 153 -17.25 16.66 -5.01
N SER A 154 -16.28 16.03 -4.35
CA SER A 154 -16.36 15.68 -2.93
C SER A 154 -15.09 15.99 -2.13
N TYR A 155 -13.94 16.22 -2.80
CA TYR A 155 -12.68 16.58 -2.18
C TYR A 155 -11.84 17.48 -3.08
N ILE A 156 -10.69 17.94 -2.62
CA ILE A 156 -9.77 18.80 -3.36
C ILE A 156 -8.59 17.97 -3.89
N LEU A 157 -8.25 18.15 -5.16
CA LEU A 157 -6.96 17.75 -5.72
C LEU A 157 -6.08 18.99 -5.78
N LYS A 158 -4.91 18.94 -5.11
CA LYS A 158 -3.86 19.95 -5.19
C LYS A 158 -2.67 19.41 -5.94
N ARG A 159 -2.28 20.09 -7.01
CA ARG A 159 -1.19 19.69 -7.88
C ARG A 159 0.11 20.39 -7.52
N VAL A 160 1.19 19.63 -7.45
CA VAL A 160 2.56 20.12 -7.33
C VAL A 160 3.21 20.04 -8.70
N TRP A 161 3.76 21.17 -9.14
CA TRP A 161 4.38 21.29 -10.45
C TRP A 161 5.86 20.96 -10.38
N LEU A 162 6.28 19.95 -11.14
CA LEU A 162 7.68 19.57 -11.27
C LEU A 162 8.20 19.98 -12.66
N THR A 163 9.48 20.31 -12.73
CA THR A 163 10.18 20.39 -14.01
C THR A 163 10.53 18.99 -14.50
N LYS A 164 10.95 18.88 -15.76
CA LYS A 164 11.36 17.59 -16.31
C LYS A 164 12.58 17.04 -15.59
N GLU A 165 13.54 17.90 -15.24
CA GLU A 165 14.76 17.54 -14.51
C GLU A 165 14.42 17.03 -13.09
N GLU A 166 13.47 17.67 -12.41
CA GLU A 166 12.99 17.25 -11.11
C GLU A 166 12.29 15.88 -11.19
N GLU A 167 11.40 15.69 -12.17
CA GLU A 167 10.72 14.40 -12.38
C GLU A 167 11.73 13.30 -12.71
N ASP A 168 12.66 13.54 -13.63
CA ASP A 168 13.67 12.56 -14.05
C ASP A 168 14.59 12.18 -12.87
N GLY A 169 15.06 13.15 -12.10
CA GLY A 169 15.94 12.90 -10.96
C GLY A 169 15.24 12.22 -9.80
N TYR A 170 14.09 12.73 -9.40
CA TYR A 170 13.32 12.24 -8.26
C TYR A 170 12.65 10.90 -8.54
N TYR A 171 11.81 10.84 -9.60
CA TYR A 171 10.95 9.70 -9.84
C TYR A 171 11.69 8.58 -10.59
N TYR A 172 12.22 8.90 -11.79
CA TYR A 172 12.83 7.85 -12.62
C TYR A 172 14.17 7.40 -12.05
N CYS A 173 15.06 8.32 -11.69
CA CYS A 173 16.40 7.95 -11.29
C CYS A 173 16.46 7.50 -9.83
N PHE A 174 16.24 8.38 -8.83
CA PHE A 174 16.46 8.02 -7.43
C PHE A 174 15.44 6.99 -6.93
N ALA A 175 14.15 7.19 -7.21
CA ALA A 175 13.12 6.27 -6.75
C ALA A 175 13.14 4.94 -7.53
N ASN A 176 13.02 4.98 -8.87
CA ASN A 176 12.79 3.77 -9.66
C ASN A 176 14.06 3.04 -10.10
N GLU A 177 15.18 3.73 -10.33
CA GLU A 177 16.47 3.07 -10.63
C GLU A 177 17.31 2.81 -9.37
N GLY A 178 17.03 3.50 -8.27
CA GLY A 178 17.73 3.35 -6.99
C GLY A 178 16.96 2.53 -5.96
N LEU A 179 15.95 3.13 -5.33
CA LEU A 179 15.24 2.51 -4.21
C LEU A 179 14.43 1.28 -4.62
N TRP A 180 13.73 1.33 -5.75
CA TRP A 180 12.87 0.22 -6.18
C TRP A 180 13.65 -1.09 -6.36
N PRO A 181 14.73 -1.16 -7.17
CA PRO A 181 15.48 -2.40 -7.34
C PRO A 181 16.23 -2.81 -6.06
N LEU A 182 16.66 -1.86 -5.23
CA LEU A 182 17.28 -2.15 -3.95
C LEU A 182 16.29 -2.88 -3.02
N CYS A 183 15.10 -2.34 -2.86
CA CYS A 183 14.08 -2.89 -1.96
C CYS A 183 13.52 -4.22 -2.44
N HIS A 184 13.41 -4.44 -3.75
CA HIS A 184 12.98 -5.72 -4.32
C HIS A 184 14.11 -6.77 -4.40
N ILE A 185 15.34 -6.41 -4.04
CA ILE A 185 16.52 -7.27 -4.24
C ILE A 185 16.53 -7.78 -5.69
N ALA A 186 16.24 -6.87 -6.62
CA ALA A 186 16.16 -7.18 -8.03
C ALA A 186 17.55 -7.53 -8.58
N HIS A 187 17.61 -8.37 -9.63
CA HIS A 187 18.87 -8.72 -10.30
C HIS A 187 19.46 -7.56 -11.12
N THR A 188 18.92 -6.36 -10.94
CA THR A 188 19.41 -5.12 -11.54
C THR A 188 20.15 -4.31 -10.48
N ARG A 189 21.34 -3.82 -10.80
CA ARG A 189 22.12 -3.02 -9.85
C ARG A 189 21.41 -1.70 -9.56
N PRO A 190 21.12 -1.37 -8.29
CA PRO A 190 20.59 -0.07 -7.91
C PRO A 190 21.54 1.06 -8.29
N VAL A 191 21.02 2.16 -8.79
CA VAL A 191 21.80 3.33 -9.23
C VAL A 191 21.47 4.50 -8.30
N PHE A 192 22.50 5.05 -7.66
CA PHE A 192 22.39 6.22 -6.81
C PHE A 192 23.34 7.30 -7.30
N LYS A 193 22.78 8.37 -7.90
CA LYS A 193 23.50 9.54 -8.38
C LYS A 193 23.29 10.72 -7.41
N ALA A 194 24.31 11.51 -7.19
CA ALA A 194 24.23 12.69 -6.31
C ALA A 194 23.21 13.71 -6.81
N GLU A 195 23.16 13.91 -8.12
CA GLU A 195 22.22 14.82 -8.78
C GLU A 195 20.76 14.36 -8.58
N ALA A 196 20.50 13.06 -8.75
CA ALA A 196 19.19 12.48 -8.54
C ALA A 196 18.74 12.58 -7.07
N TRP A 197 19.68 12.44 -6.13
CA TRP A 197 19.40 12.68 -4.71
C TRP A 197 19.03 14.13 -4.43
N ALA A 198 19.73 15.07 -5.03
CA ALA A 198 19.41 16.49 -4.89
C ALA A 198 17.99 16.81 -5.38
N GLU A 199 17.57 16.21 -6.52
CA GLU A 199 16.20 16.36 -7.01
C GLU A 199 15.18 15.67 -6.09
N TYR A 200 15.50 14.49 -5.56
CA TYR A 200 14.64 13.81 -4.59
C TYR A 200 14.40 14.67 -3.33
N GLN A 201 15.45 15.31 -2.81
CA GLN A 201 15.32 16.26 -1.70
C GLN A 201 14.48 17.48 -2.08
N ARG A 202 14.72 18.06 -3.25
CA ARG A 202 14.01 19.24 -3.75
C ARG A 202 12.52 18.97 -3.93
N VAL A 203 12.17 17.84 -4.53
CA VAL A 203 10.77 17.45 -4.74
C VAL A 203 10.08 17.16 -3.41
N ASN A 204 10.71 16.42 -2.49
CA ASN A 204 10.16 16.23 -1.16
C ASN A 204 9.92 17.57 -0.44
N ALA A 205 10.81 18.55 -0.59
CA ALA A 205 10.62 19.88 -0.03
C ALA A 205 9.45 20.66 -0.68
N LYS A 206 9.25 20.53 -2.00
CA LYS A 206 8.08 21.11 -2.70
C LYS A 206 6.77 20.50 -2.20
N PHE A 207 6.72 19.17 -2.05
CA PHE A 207 5.55 18.51 -1.48
C PHE A 207 5.32 18.88 -0.02
N ALA A 208 6.38 19.04 0.77
CA ALA A 208 6.27 19.54 2.14
C ALA A 208 5.64 20.94 2.19
N ALA A 209 6.09 21.86 1.32
CA ALA A 209 5.51 23.19 1.23
C ALA A 209 4.01 23.13 0.86
N ALA A 210 3.65 22.31 -0.12
CA ALA A 210 2.25 22.14 -0.51
C ALA A 210 1.38 21.54 0.61
N VAL A 211 1.93 20.57 1.38
CA VAL A 211 1.24 20.02 2.56
C VAL A 211 1.07 21.11 3.62
N LEU A 212 2.14 21.82 3.97
CA LEU A 212 2.11 22.85 5.03
C LEU A 212 1.13 23.97 4.71
N GLU A 213 0.99 24.37 3.44
CA GLU A 213 -0.03 25.33 2.98
C GLU A 213 -1.46 24.79 3.25
N GLU A 214 -1.72 23.49 2.99
CA GLU A 214 -3.04 22.88 3.27
C GLU A 214 -3.31 22.70 4.77
N LEU A 215 -2.27 22.71 5.59
CA LEU A 215 -2.40 22.59 7.04
C LEU A 215 -2.52 23.94 7.76
N GLU A 216 -2.45 25.06 7.06
CA GLU A 216 -2.62 26.38 7.66
C GLU A 216 -4.02 26.52 8.30
N GLY A 217 -4.06 26.99 9.56
CA GLY A 217 -5.30 27.16 10.29
C GLY A 217 -6.00 25.87 10.74
N THR A 218 -5.41 24.70 10.50
CA THR A 218 -5.95 23.41 10.98
C THR A 218 -5.32 22.99 12.30
N GLU A 219 -6.09 22.31 13.15
CA GLU A 219 -5.59 21.75 14.42
C GLU A 219 -5.46 20.23 14.33
N ASN A 220 -4.32 19.70 14.81
CA ASN A 220 -4.04 18.25 14.84
C ASN A 220 -4.37 17.50 13.52
N PRO A 221 -3.94 18.00 12.35
CA PRO A 221 -4.31 17.41 11.07
C PRO A 221 -3.72 16.00 10.89
N CYS A 222 -4.35 15.20 10.01
CA CYS A 222 -3.86 13.89 9.62
C CYS A 222 -3.27 13.96 8.21
N VAL A 223 -2.03 13.49 8.04
CA VAL A 223 -1.35 13.40 6.76
C VAL A 223 -1.02 11.94 6.47
N LEU A 224 -1.57 11.40 5.39
CA LEU A 224 -1.32 10.04 4.92
C LEU A 224 -0.45 10.08 3.67
N ILE A 225 0.81 9.71 3.82
CA ILE A 225 1.81 9.73 2.76
C ILE A 225 1.88 8.34 2.12
N GLN A 226 1.92 8.31 0.79
CA GLN A 226 1.96 7.09 0.01
C GLN A 226 3.33 6.91 -0.63
N ASP A 227 3.96 5.80 -0.29
CA ASP A 227 5.08 5.18 -0.98
C ASP A 227 6.47 5.81 -0.77
N TYR A 228 7.49 5.08 -1.26
CA TYR A 228 8.93 5.35 -1.15
C TYR A 228 9.41 6.63 -1.85
N HIS A 229 8.55 7.25 -2.61
CA HIS A 229 8.82 8.54 -3.26
C HIS A 229 9.00 9.68 -2.24
N PHE A 230 8.47 9.52 -1.04
CA PHE A 230 8.34 10.57 -0.04
C PHE A 230 8.99 10.21 1.31
N ALA A 231 10.09 9.47 1.28
CA ALA A 231 10.75 9.05 2.53
C ALA A 231 11.23 10.22 3.43
N LEU A 232 11.49 11.39 2.85
CA LEU A 232 11.94 12.58 3.61
C LEU A 232 10.77 13.46 4.09
N LEU A 233 9.60 13.31 3.49
CA LEU A 233 8.46 14.18 3.70
C LEU A 233 7.97 14.19 5.16
N PRO A 234 7.88 13.06 5.90
CA PRO A 234 7.45 13.08 7.29
C PRO A 234 8.28 14.01 8.16
N ARG A 235 9.61 13.95 8.07
CA ARG A 235 10.52 14.80 8.82
C ARG A 235 10.33 16.27 8.50
N LEU A 236 10.14 16.62 7.23
CA LEU A 236 9.92 17.99 6.79
C LEU A 236 8.61 18.58 7.33
N ILE A 237 7.54 17.77 7.36
CA ILE A 237 6.25 18.16 7.93
C ILE A 237 6.37 18.32 9.46
N LYS A 238 6.90 17.32 10.15
CA LYS A 238 7.03 17.31 11.61
C LYS A 238 7.89 18.45 12.15
N ALA A 239 8.90 18.88 11.41
CA ALA A 239 9.75 20.03 11.78
C ALA A 239 8.96 21.35 11.87
N ARG A 240 7.84 21.50 11.15
CA ARG A 240 7.00 22.71 11.13
C ARG A 240 5.65 22.52 11.83
N ARG A 241 5.13 21.30 11.80
CA ARG A 241 3.83 20.92 12.37
C ARG A 241 4.01 19.64 13.23
N PRO A 242 4.60 19.76 14.43
CA PRO A 242 4.78 18.61 15.32
C PRO A 242 3.46 18.02 15.82
N ASP A 243 2.38 18.80 15.81
CA ASP A 243 1.00 18.39 16.14
C ASP A 243 0.37 17.47 15.07
N ALA A 244 0.79 17.59 13.80
CA ALA A 244 0.25 16.78 12.72
C ALA A 244 0.49 15.28 12.96
N LYS A 245 -0.54 14.47 12.77
CA LYS A 245 -0.42 13.00 12.76
C LYS A 245 -0.01 12.55 11.37
N VAL A 246 1.20 12.05 11.25
CA VAL A 246 1.80 11.65 9.96
C VAL A 246 1.92 10.14 9.89
N ALA A 247 1.22 9.54 8.93
CA ALA A 247 1.38 8.14 8.56
C ALA A 247 2.02 8.02 7.17
N LEU A 248 2.90 7.07 7.00
CA LEU A 248 3.46 6.71 5.69
C LEU A 248 3.24 5.23 5.43
N PHE A 249 2.68 4.89 4.26
CA PHE A 249 2.57 3.53 3.81
C PHE A 249 3.59 3.26 2.69
N TRP A 250 4.51 2.33 2.98
CA TRP A 250 5.57 1.91 2.08
C TRP A 250 5.10 0.73 1.24
N HIS A 251 4.85 0.95 -0.05
CA HIS A 251 4.19 -0.04 -0.92
C HIS A 251 5.11 -1.10 -1.50
N ILE A 252 6.42 -0.91 -1.45
CA ILE A 252 7.39 -1.89 -1.94
C ILE A 252 7.95 -2.74 -0.78
N PRO A 253 8.58 -3.89 -1.03
CA PRO A 253 9.22 -4.68 0.01
C PRO A 253 10.26 -3.86 0.79
N TRP A 254 10.49 -4.22 2.05
CA TRP A 254 11.61 -3.68 2.82
C TRP A 254 12.77 -4.68 2.76
N PRO A 255 13.97 -4.26 2.34
CA PRO A 255 15.12 -5.16 2.19
C PRO A 255 15.75 -5.48 3.55
N ASN A 256 16.59 -6.51 3.60
CA ASN A 256 17.41 -6.77 4.78
C ASN A 256 18.44 -5.66 5.01
N PRO A 257 19.01 -5.54 6.25
CA PRO A 257 19.94 -4.45 6.58
C PRO A 257 21.18 -4.42 5.69
N GLU A 258 21.68 -5.58 5.28
CA GLU A 258 22.87 -5.70 4.42
C GLU A 258 22.61 -5.11 3.04
N ALA A 259 21.48 -5.45 2.42
CA ALA A 259 21.08 -4.89 1.14
C ALA A 259 20.81 -3.38 1.26
N PHE A 260 20.07 -2.94 2.28
CA PHE A 260 19.77 -1.52 2.48
C PHE A 260 21.03 -0.69 2.73
N SER A 261 22.08 -1.30 3.31
CA SER A 261 23.36 -0.63 3.56
C SER A 261 24.07 -0.11 2.30
N ILE A 262 23.68 -0.62 1.11
CA ILE A 262 24.20 -0.19 -0.18
C ILE A 262 23.75 1.24 -0.53
N CYS A 263 22.58 1.68 -0.03
CA CYS A 263 22.07 3.02 -0.27
C CYS A 263 22.96 4.05 0.44
N PRO A 264 23.60 4.98 -0.30
CA PRO A 264 24.45 6.01 0.31
C PRO A 264 23.68 6.93 1.26
N GLN A 265 22.40 7.19 0.98
CA GLN A 265 21.53 8.08 1.74
C GLN A 265 20.63 7.34 2.73
N LYS A 266 21.03 6.11 3.12
CA LYS A 266 20.25 5.25 4.04
C LYS A 266 19.88 5.94 5.36
N ARG A 267 20.77 6.78 5.89
CA ARG A 267 20.55 7.47 7.16
C ARG A 267 19.43 8.50 7.03
N GLU A 268 19.50 9.34 6.03
CA GLU A 268 18.51 10.40 5.78
C GLU A 268 17.13 9.82 5.49
N ILE A 269 17.07 8.70 4.73
CA ILE A 269 15.83 7.97 4.45
C ILE A 269 15.25 7.41 5.75
N LEU A 270 16.06 6.72 6.57
CA LEU A 270 15.60 6.16 7.84
C LEU A 270 15.15 7.26 8.82
N GLU A 271 15.90 8.36 8.94
CA GLU A 271 15.51 9.49 9.78
C GLU A 271 14.18 10.11 9.31
N GLY A 272 13.95 10.17 8.00
CA GLY A 272 12.68 10.61 7.44
C GLY A 272 11.53 9.68 7.78
N LEU A 273 11.69 8.38 7.55
CA LEU A 273 10.67 7.36 7.85
C LEU A 273 10.36 7.26 9.35
N LEU A 274 11.37 7.31 10.21
CA LEU A 274 11.22 7.26 11.67
C LEU A 274 10.61 8.55 12.26
N SER A 275 10.43 9.59 11.47
CA SER A 275 9.70 10.79 11.86
C SER A 275 8.19 10.66 11.74
N THR A 276 7.67 9.53 11.27
CA THR A 276 6.23 9.24 11.22
C THR A 276 5.67 8.87 12.59
N ASP A 277 4.36 9.11 12.81
CA ASP A 277 3.63 8.51 13.94
C ASP A 277 3.25 7.06 13.64
N LEU A 278 3.09 6.71 12.36
CA LEU A 278 2.77 5.36 11.89
C LEU A 278 3.49 5.07 10.56
N LEU A 279 4.26 3.99 10.53
CA LEU A 279 4.87 3.47 9.31
C LEU A 279 4.25 2.12 8.98
N GLY A 280 3.64 2.01 7.81
CA GLY A 280 2.92 0.81 7.36
C GLY A 280 3.62 0.07 6.22
N PHE A 281 3.52 -1.26 6.22
CA PHE A 281 4.00 -2.16 5.19
C PHE A 281 2.94 -3.18 4.82
N HIS A 282 3.06 -3.85 3.65
CA HIS A 282 2.11 -4.86 3.21
C HIS A 282 2.13 -6.15 4.02
N THR A 283 3.26 -6.51 4.61
CA THR A 283 3.42 -7.78 5.30
C THR A 283 4.01 -7.61 6.70
N ARG A 284 3.61 -8.50 7.62
CA ARG A 284 4.18 -8.54 8.98
C ARG A 284 5.70 -8.78 8.98
N HIS A 285 6.21 -9.43 7.94
CA HIS A 285 7.65 -9.69 7.80
C HIS A 285 8.45 -8.39 7.67
N HIS A 286 7.86 -7.35 7.08
CA HIS A 286 8.51 -6.06 6.89
C HIS A 286 8.28 -5.09 8.06
N CYS A 287 7.33 -5.38 8.95
CA CYS A 287 7.10 -4.62 10.18
C CYS A 287 8.10 -5.01 11.29
#